data_4aab16a3afc00965cfbe489232e6f3bf
#
_entry.id   4aab16a3afc00965cfbe489232e6f3bf
#
_cell.length_a   1.000
_cell.length_b   1.000
_cell.length_c   1.000
_cell.angle_alpha   90.00
_cell.angle_beta   90.00
_cell.angle_gamma   90.00
#
_symmetry.space_group_name_H-M   'P 1'
#
loop_
_entity.id
_entity.type
_entity.pdbx_description
1 polymer ?
#
loop_
_entity_poly.entity_id
_entity_poly.type
_entity_poly.pdbx_seq_one_letter_code
_entity_poly.pdbx_strand_id
1 'polypeptide(L)'
;MTTTQDKNSQAAITPDRALQLLEEGNRRFMAGRREERELMAQVDATRGGQWPFAIILGCIDSRVPSELIFDAGIGDLFNARVAGNFVNGDILGSMEFACELAGAKLVVVLGHTHCGAIKGACDGVKLGNLTGMLARLEPAVEATNSPQEAAARTSANGPFVREVTVRNVRMALSDIRERSEILETLERSGAIRIVGALYDVETGSVEFLD
;
A
#
# COMPACT_ATOMS: atom_id res chain seq x y z
N MET A 1 -22.33 3.04 15.47
CA MET A 1 -22.16 1.82 14.65
C MET A 1 -21.71 2.29 13.28
N THR A 2 -20.49 2.01 12.89
CA THR A 2 -20.03 2.28 11.53
C THR A 2 -20.59 1.21 10.62
N THR A 3 -21.41 1.64 9.67
CA THR A 3 -21.98 0.76 8.64
C THR A 3 -20.88 0.36 7.67
N THR A 4 -20.77 -0.92 7.37
CA THR A 4 -19.93 -1.44 6.28
C THR A 4 -20.34 -0.82 4.95
N GLN A 5 -19.39 -0.63 4.03
CA GLN A 5 -19.71 -0.16 2.66
C GLN A 5 -20.69 -1.11 1.98
N ASP A 6 -21.63 -0.53 1.25
CA ASP A 6 -22.54 -1.22 0.32
C ASP A 6 -22.36 -0.66 -1.10
N LYS A 7 -23.07 -1.21 -2.06
CA LYS A 7 -22.97 -0.80 -3.46
C LYS A 7 -23.26 0.69 -3.67
N ASN A 8 -24.20 1.26 -2.94
CA ASN A 8 -24.60 2.66 -3.10
C ASN A 8 -23.59 3.60 -2.44
N SER A 9 -23.15 3.29 -1.23
CA SER A 9 -22.14 4.08 -0.52
C SER A 9 -20.81 4.07 -1.27
N GLN A 10 -20.34 2.91 -1.76
CA GLN A 10 -19.14 2.83 -2.59
C GLN A 10 -19.26 3.65 -3.88
N ALA A 11 -20.39 3.54 -4.58
CA ALA A 11 -20.61 4.29 -5.82
C ALA A 11 -20.60 5.82 -5.64
N ALA A 12 -20.95 6.29 -4.44
CA ALA A 12 -20.91 7.71 -4.08
C ALA A 12 -19.51 8.21 -3.68
N ILE A 13 -18.55 7.32 -3.42
CA ILE A 13 -17.18 7.68 -3.06
C ILE A 13 -16.42 8.12 -4.31
N THR A 14 -15.83 9.32 -4.28
CA THR A 14 -14.87 9.78 -5.27
C THR A 14 -13.45 9.32 -4.90
N PRO A 15 -12.49 9.30 -5.85
CA PRO A 15 -11.08 8.98 -5.53
C PRO A 15 -10.50 9.87 -4.43
N ASP A 16 -10.81 11.16 -4.43
CA ASP A 16 -10.36 12.10 -3.39
C ASP A 16 -11.00 11.79 -2.03
N ARG A 17 -12.28 11.43 -2.01
CA ARG A 17 -12.93 11.02 -0.75
C ARG A 17 -12.35 9.71 -0.21
N ALA A 18 -12.00 8.76 -1.08
CA ALA A 18 -11.32 7.53 -0.68
C ALA A 18 -9.98 7.82 0.01
N LEU A 19 -9.18 8.75 -0.55
CA LEU A 19 -7.93 9.19 0.07
C LEU A 19 -8.18 9.84 1.43
N GLN A 20 -9.13 10.76 1.52
CA GLN A 20 -9.49 11.43 2.78
C GLN A 20 -9.93 10.42 3.87
N LEU A 21 -10.67 9.37 3.51
CA LEU A 21 -11.08 8.32 4.44
C LEU A 21 -9.87 7.61 5.07
N LEU A 22 -8.84 7.32 4.28
CA LEU A 22 -7.60 6.73 4.79
C LEU A 22 -6.83 7.70 5.69
N GLU A 23 -6.72 8.98 5.32
CA GLU A 23 -6.07 10.01 6.13
C GLU A 23 -6.79 10.21 7.48
N GLU A 24 -8.13 10.29 7.45
CA GLU A 24 -8.95 10.40 8.65
C GLU A 24 -8.81 9.18 9.55
N GLY A 25 -8.79 7.98 8.94
CA GLY A 25 -8.59 6.71 9.65
C GLY A 25 -7.22 6.64 10.32
N ASN A 26 -6.16 7.01 9.63
CA ASN A 26 -4.81 7.03 10.22
C ASN A 26 -4.71 8.05 11.37
N ARG A 27 -5.33 9.23 11.23
CA ARG A 27 -5.41 10.21 12.34
C ARG A 27 -6.14 9.65 13.57
N ARG A 28 -7.23 8.88 13.38
CA ARG A 28 -7.93 8.21 14.51
C ARG A 28 -7.04 7.13 15.14
N PHE A 29 -6.37 6.33 14.31
CA PHE A 29 -5.43 5.29 14.77
C PHE A 29 -4.32 5.88 15.65
N MET A 30 -3.62 6.92 15.17
CA MET A 30 -2.56 7.60 15.92
C MET A 30 -3.06 8.24 17.23
N ALA A 31 -4.29 8.75 17.21
CA ALA A 31 -4.90 9.38 18.40
C ALA A 31 -5.44 8.37 19.41
N GLY A 32 -5.37 7.06 19.14
CA GLY A 32 -6.00 6.03 19.98
C GLY A 32 -7.53 6.12 20.04
N ARG A 33 -8.16 6.78 19.07
CA ARG A 33 -9.62 7.02 19.00
C ARG A 33 -10.25 6.29 17.82
N ARG A 34 -9.94 4.98 17.72
CA ARG A 34 -10.51 4.12 16.70
C ARG A 34 -12.02 4.02 16.83
N GLU A 35 -12.70 3.88 15.70
CA GLU A 35 -14.14 3.68 15.71
C GLU A 35 -14.50 2.30 16.30
N GLU A 36 -15.54 2.27 17.12
CA GLU A 36 -16.10 1.01 17.61
C GLU A 36 -16.87 0.33 16.49
N ARG A 37 -16.54 -0.93 16.21
CA ARG A 37 -17.15 -1.75 15.16
C ARG A 37 -17.63 -3.07 15.72
N GLU A 38 -18.88 -3.40 15.39
CA GLU A 38 -19.43 -4.73 15.61
C GLU A 38 -18.98 -5.65 14.45
N LEU A 39 -17.79 -6.25 14.59
CA LEU A 39 -17.14 -7.00 13.51
C LEU A 39 -18.00 -8.16 12.98
N MET A 40 -18.74 -8.86 13.85
CA MET A 40 -19.63 -9.94 13.41
C MET A 40 -20.85 -9.43 12.63
N ALA A 41 -21.34 -8.22 12.94
CA ALA A 41 -22.36 -7.58 12.13
C ALA A 41 -21.82 -7.17 10.74
N GLN A 42 -20.55 -6.75 10.66
CA GLN A 42 -19.90 -6.50 9.37
C GLN A 42 -19.68 -7.78 8.55
N VAL A 43 -19.33 -8.89 9.19
CA VAL A 43 -19.27 -10.21 8.53
C VAL A 43 -20.62 -10.57 7.94
N ASP A 44 -21.71 -10.42 8.69
CA ASP A 44 -23.07 -10.72 8.19
C ASP A 44 -23.46 -9.79 7.04
N ALA A 45 -23.16 -8.49 7.16
CA ALA A 45 -23.47 -7.50 6.12
C ALA A 45 -22.71 -7.73 4.80
N THR A 46 -21.50 -8.30 4.86
CA THR A 46 -20.64 -8.53 3.67
C THR A 46 -20.73 -9.94 3.10
N ARG A 47 -21.47 -10.87 3.72
CA ARG A 47 -21.55 -12.26 3.27
C ARG A 47 -22.10 -12.45 1.86
N GLY A 48 -22.90 -11.50 1.37
CA GLY A 48 -23.52 -11.54 0.05
C GLY A 48 -22.74 -10.75 -1.02
N GLY A 49 -21.69 -10.02 -0.64
CA GLY A 49 -20.89 -9.20 -1.54
C GLY A 49 -19.99 -8.26 -0.77
N GLN A 50 -19.05 -7.62 -1.46
CA GLN A 50 -18.11 -6.67 -0.87
C GLN A 50 -17.97 -5.45 -1.77
N TRP A 51 -17.80 -4.27 -1.16
CA TRP A 51 -17.71 -3.00 -1.85
C TRP A 51 -16.57 -2.12 -1.29
N PRO A 52 -15.31 -2.62 -1.34
CA PRO A 52 -14.17 -1.88 -0.83
C PRO A 52 -13.96 -0.60 -1.62
N PHE A 53 -13.59 0.48 -0.91
CA PHE A 53 -13.33 1.76 -1.58
C PHE A 53 -11.88 1.92 -2.05
N ALA A 54 -10.95 1.09 -1.57
CA ALA A 54 -9.54 1.13 -1.95
C ALA A 54 -8.89 -0.26 -1.97
N ILE A 55 -7.76 -0.36 -2.69
CA ILE A 55 -6.81 -1.46 -2.61
C ILE A 55 -5.45 -0.95 -2.12
N ILE A 56 -4.87 -1.65 -1.13
CA ILE A 56 -3.56 -1.32 -0.55
C ILE A 56 -2.55 -2.40 -0.96
N LEU A 57 -1.47 -2.00 -1.65
CA LEU A 57 -0.29 -2.83 -1.83
C LEU A 57 0.69 -2.56 -0.69
N GLY A 58 0.77 -3.47 0.27
CA GLY A 58 1.66 -3.36 1.42
C GLY A 58 2.72 -4.44 1.49
N CYS A 59 3.64 -4.29 2.45
CA CYS A 59 4.59 -5.33 2.81
C CYS A 59 3.90 -6.43 3.64
N ILE A 60 4.50 -7.65 3.67
CA ILE A 60 4.08 -8.72 4.59
C ILE A 60 4.45 -8.44 6.04
N ASP A 61 5.19 -7.36 6.34
CA ASP A 61 5.63 -7.00 7.70
C ASP A 61 4.43 -6.99 8.66
N SER A 62 4.54 -7.73 9.76
CA SER A 62 3.44 -7.91 10.72
C SER A 62 3.01 -6.63 11.45
N ARG A 63 3.84 -5.58 11.40
CA ARG A 63 3.58 -4.27 11.99
C ARG A 63 2.78 -3.35 11.07
N VAL A 64 2.46 -3.81 9.83
CA VAL A 64 1.79 -3.00 8.79
C VAL A 64 0.41 -3.62 8.41
N PRO A 65 -0.51 -3.83 9.35
CA PRO A 65 -1.86 -4.28 9.04
C PRO A 65 -2.71 -3.08 8.58
N SER A 66 -2.98 -2.99 7.29
CA SER A 66 -3.60 -1.81 6.65
C SER A 66 -4.95 -1.44 7.29
N GLU A 67 -5.79 -2.42 7.61
CA GLU A 67 -7.10 -2.19 8.22
C GLU A 67 -6.97 -1.50 9.58
N LEU A 68 -5.94 -1.86 10.37
CA LEU A 68 -5.71 -1.22 11.67
C LEU A 68 -5.13 0.17 11.52
N ILE A 69 -4.15 0.35 10.61
CA ILE A 69 -3.46 1.62 10.36
C ILE A 69 -4.42 2.68 9.85
N PHE A 70 -5.37 2.28 8.99
CA PHE A 70 -6.36 3.17 8.41
C PHE A 70 -7.72 3.13 9.12
N ASP A 71 -7.78 2.47 10.28
CA ASP A 71 -9.02 2.34 11.05
C ASP A 71 -10.20 1.95 10.15
N ALA A 72 -10.02 0.91 9.34
CA ALA A 72 -11.01 0.38 8.41
C ALA A 72 -11.70 -0.86 8.98
N GLY A 73 -12.91 -1.12 8.52
CA GLY A 73 -13.72 -2.28 8.89
C GLY A 73 -13.59 -3.44 7.89
N ILE A 74 -14.29 -4.53 8.20
CA ILE A 74 -14.40 -5.68 7.29
C ILE A 74 -15.16 -5.25 6.04
N GLY A 75 -14.54 -5.48 4.86
CA GLY A 75 -15.12 -5.14 3.56
C GLY A 75 -14.81 -3.74 3.05
N ASP A 76 -14.07 -2.91 3.80
CA ASP A 76 -13.72 -1.54 3.39
C ASP A 76 -12.51 -1.48 2.45
N LEU A 77 -11.55 -2.40 2.60
CA LEU A 77 -10.29 -2.41 1.86
C LEU A 77 -10.01 -3.78 1.22
N PHE A 78 -9.45 -3.77 0.02
CA PHE A 78 -8.65 -4.88 -0.49
C PHE A 78 -7.20 -4.74 -0.02
N ASN A 79 -6.54 -5.88 0.24
CA ASN A 79 -5.14 -5.92 0.60
C ASN A 79 -4.37 -6.89 -0.30
N ALA A 80 -3.36 -6.38 -0.99
CA ALA A 80 -2.34 -7.16 -1.67
C ALA A 80 -1.03 -6.99 -0.90
N ARG A 81 -0.34 -8.10 -0.55
CA ARG A 81 0.85 -8.04 0.29
C ARG A 81 1.98 -8.91 -0.25
N VAL A 82 3.14 -8.31 -0.40
CA VAL A 82 4.39 -9.00 -0.74
C VAL A 82 5.55 -8.30 -0.02
N ALA A 83 6.58 -9.06 0.39
CA ALA A 83 7.74 -8.48 1.08
C ALA A 83 8.39 -7.39 0.21
N GLY A 84 8.45 -6.14 0.71
CA GLY A 84 8.95 -4.99 -0.03
C GLY A 84 7.95 -4.34 -1.01
N ASN A 85 6.67 -4.68 -0.94
CA ASN A 85 5.55 -4.01 -1.65
C ASN A 85 5.85 -3.64 -3.13
N PHE A 86 6.55 -4.52 -3.85
CA PHE A 86 6.81 -4.37 -5.29
C PHE A 86 5.67 -4.93 -6.15
N VAL A 87 5.66 -4.60 -7.44
CA VAL A 87 4.62 -5.00 -8.39
C VAL A 87 5.06 -6.21 -9.22
N ASN A 88 4.17 -7.21 -9.35
CA ASN A 88 4.27 -8.32 -10.28
C ASN A 88 2.93 -8.56 -11.00
N GLY A 89 2.85 -9.54 -11.90
CA GLY A 89 1.63 -9.82 -12.66
C GLY A 89 0.41 -10.15 -11.80
N ASP A 90 0.59 -10.91 -10.70
CA ASP A 90 -0.51 -11.30 -9.81
C ASP A 90 -1.03 -10.09 -9.01
N ILE A 91 -0.13 -9.19 -8.60
CA ILE A 91 -0.47 -7.93 -7.92
C ILE A 91 -1.23 -7.02 -8.89
N LEU A 92 -0.76 -6.86 -10.14
CA LEU A 92 -1.47 -6.06 -11.15
C LEU A 92 -2.87 -6.61 -11.43
N GLY A 93 -3.01 -7.91 -11.68
CA GLY A 93 -4.31 -8.53 -11.89
C GLY A 93 -5.26 -8.35 -10.70
N SER A 94 -4.72 -8.38 -9.47
CA SER A 94 -5.51 -8.11 -8.26
C SER A 94 -5.98 -6.66 -8.19
N MET A 95 -5.14 -5.70 -8.59
CA MET A 95 -5.50 -4.27 -8.66
C MET A 95 -6.54 -4.01 -9.76
N GLU A 96 -6.39 -4.63 -10.92
CA GLU A 96 -7.35 -4.55 -12.02
C GLU A 96 -8.71 -5.10 -11.59
N PHE A 97 -8.73 -6.27 -10.95
CA PHE A 97 -9.96 -6.83 -10.36
C PHE A 97 -10.59 -5.84 -9.36
N ALA A 98 -9.81 -5.29 -8.45
CA ALA A 98 -10.29 -4.38 -7.42
C ALA A 98 -10.91 -3.10 -8.00
N CYS A 99 -10.27 -2.50 -9.01
CA CYS A 99 -10.68 -1.21 -9.57
C CYS A 99 -11.75 -1.37 -10.67
N GLU A 100 -11.50 -2.23 -11.66
CA GLU A 100 -12.38 -2.36 -12.83
C GLU A 100 -13.63 -3.17 -12.52
N LEU A 101 -13.52 -4.29 -11.79
CA LEU A 101 -14.65 -5.19 -11.53
C LEU A 101 -15.33 -4.93 -10.20
N ALA A 102 -14.57 -4.65 -9.13
CA ALA A 102 -15.14 -4.44 -7.80
C ALA A 102 -15.37 -2.97 -7.44
N GLY A 103 -14.92 -2.02 -8.27
CA GLY A 103 -15.28 -0.61 -8.17
C GLY A 103 -14.50 0.20 -7.13
N ALA A 104 -13.34 -0.30 -6.65
CA ALA A 104 -12.45 0.46 -5.78
C ALA A 104 -11.98 1.75 -6.47
N LYS A 105 -11.90 2.85 -5.71
CA LYS A 105 -11.61 4.20 -6.22
C LYS A 105 -10.17 4.63 -6.01
N LEU A 106 -9.39 3.88 -5.23
CA LEU A 106 -8.04 4.26 -4.85
C LEU A 106 -7.11 3.05 -4.81
N VAL A 107 -5.95 3.18 -5.43
CA VAL A 107 -4.81 2.26 -5.29
C VAL A 107 -3.76 2.96 -4.43
N VAL A 108 -3.31 2.32 -3.36
CA VAL A 108 -2.23 2.85 -2.51
C VAL A 108 -1.06 1.88 -2.50
N VAL A 109 0.13 2.35 -2.86
CA VAL A 109 1.38 1.62 -2.62
C VAL A 109 1.94 2.09 -1.29
N LEU A 110 1.84 1.23 -0.27
CA LEU A 110 2.22 1.53 1.10
C LEU A 110 3.60 0.94 1.43
N GLY A 111 4.65 1.76 1.34
CA GLY A 111 5.95 1.46 1.92
C GLY A 111 5.94 1.68 3.43
N HIS A 112 7.01 1.23 4.12
CA HIS A 112 7.12 1.48 5.55
C HIS A 112 8.58 1.60 5.99
N THR A 113 8.82 2.36 7.07
CA THR A 113 10.14 2.46 7.69
C THR A 113 10.61 1.11 8.24
N HIS A 114 11.92 0.91 8.33
CA HIS A 114 12.54 -0.33 8.83
C HIS A 114 12.12 -1.62 8.08
N CYS A 115 11.80 -1.53 6.79
CA CYS A 115 11.42 -2.69 5.99
C CYS A 115 12.57 -3.70 5.86
N GLY A 116 12.34 -4.93 6.34
CA GLY A 116 13.34 -6.00 6.29
C GLY A 116 13.72 -6.41 4.87
N ALA A 117 12.79 -6.38 3.92
CA ALA A 117 13.07 -6.68 2.52
C ALA A 117 13.96 -5.61 1.87
N ILE A 118 13.68 -4.32 2.10
CA ILE A 118 14.53 -3.21 1.63
C ILE A 118 15.92 -3.30 2.23
N LYS A 119 16.03 -3.55 3.55
CA LYS A 119 17.32 -3.77 4.21
C LYS A 119 18.09 -4.93 3.59
N GLY A 120 17.42 -6.06 3.35
CA GLY A 120 18.03 -7.23 2.70
C GLY A 120 18.52 -6.95 1.29
N ALA A 121 17.80 -6.12 0.51
CA ALA A 121 18.23 -5.68 -0.81
C ALA A 121 19.47 -4.78 -0.72
N CYS A 122 19.48 -3.81 0.22
CA CYS A 122 20.66 -2.94 0.46
C CYS A 122 21.92 -3.74 0.83
N ASP A 123 21.77 -4.84 1.58
CA ASP A 123 22.91 -5.67 2.00
C ASP A 123 23.22 -6.81 0.99
N GLY A 124 22.49 -6.92 -0.11
CA GLY A 124 22.70 -7.97 -1.11
C GLY A 124 22.49 -9.39 -0.59
N VAL A 125 21.54 -9.61 0.34
CA VAL A 125 21.26 -10.90 0.96
C VAL A 125 20.89 -11.95 -0.08
N LYS A 126 21.47 -13.14 0.04
CA LYS A 126 21.23 -14.29 -0.84
C LYS A 126 20.73 -15.47 0.01
N LEU A 127 19.48 -15.92 -0.24
CA LEU A 127 18.89 -17.06 0.48
C LEU A 127 17.73 -17.63 -0.34
N GLY A 128 17.87 -18.78 -0.93
CA GLY A 128 16.81 -19.50 -1.63
C GLY A 128 15.95 -18.58 -2.53
N ASN A 129 14.64 -18.69 -2.42
CA ASN A 129 13.69 -17.85 -3.16
C ASN A 129 13.73 -16.36 -2.78
N LEU A 130 14.21 -16.03 -1.58
CA LEU A 130 14.42 -14.65 -1.15
C LEU A 130 15.35 -13.89 -2.10
N THR A 131 16.38 -14.55 -2.63
CA THR A 131 17.32 -13.96 -3.62
C THR A 131 16.59 -13.36 -4.81
N GLY A 132 15.71 -14.14 -5.46
CA GLY A 132 14.95 -13.67 -6.63
C GLY A 132 13.90 -12.61 -6.28
N MET A 133 13.37 -12.66 -5.06
CA MET A 133 12.45 -11.64 -4.58
C MET A 133 13.16 -10.31 -4.31
N LEU A 134 14.33 -10.33 -3.65
CA LEU A 134 15.11 -9.12 -3.38
C LEU A 134 15.65 -8.47 -4.66
N ALA A 135 15.92 -9.24 -5.70
CA ALA A 135 16.32 -8.72 -7.01
C ALA A 135 15.25 -7.76 -7.62
N ARG A 136 13.98 -7.86 -7.20
CA ARG A 136 12.93 -6.89 -7.59
C ARG A 136 13.09 -5.52 -6.95
N LEU A 137 13.84 -5.44 -5.85
CA LEU A 137 14.09 -4.21 -5.09
C LEU A 137 15.45 -3.59 -5.43
N GLU A 138 16.38 -4.36 -6.03
CA GLU A 138 17.71 -3.88 -6.43
C GLU A 138 17.62 -2.59 -7.29
N PRO A 139 16.71 -2.45 -8.27
CA PRO A 139 16.61 -1.21 -9.05
C PRO A 139 16.36 0.04 -8.20
N ALA A 140 15.60 -0.08 -7.10
CA ALA A 140 15.38 1.05 -6.19
C ALA A 140 16.64 1.39 -5.39
N VAL A 141 17.44 0.37 -5.01
CA VAL A 141 18.74 0.57 -4.37
C VAL A 141 19.69 1.28 -5.33
N GLU A 142 19.80 0.82 -6.58
CA GLU A 142 20.69 1.38 -7.61
C GLU A 142 20.31 2.82 -7.97
N ALA A 143 19.02 3.11 -8.15
CA ALA A 143 18.52 4.44 -8.48
C ALA A 143 18.60 5.46 -7.33
N THR A 144 18.94 5.03 -6.11
CA THR A 144 19.16 5.93 -4.98
C THR A 144 20.58 6.46 -5.04
N ASN A 145 20.75 7.75 -5.29
CA ASN A 145 22.04 8.38 -5.61
C ASN A 145 22.88 8.78 -4.38
N SER A 146 22.30 8.83 -3.18
CA SER A 146 22.98 9.26 -1.95
C SER A 146 22.81 8.20 -0.85
N PRO A 147 23.87 7.86 -0.11
CA PRO A 147 25.27 8.28 -0.31
C PRO A 147 25.92 7.56 -1.52
N GLN A 148 27.01 8.15 -2.05
CA GLN A 148 27.77 7.53 -3.14
C GLN A 148 28.80 6.51 -2.63
N GLU A 149 29.29 6.65 -1.41
CA GLU A 149 30.24 5.71 -0.81
C GLU A 149 29.57 4.35 -0.58
N ALA A 150 30.11 3.31 -1.21
CA ALA A 150 29.57 1.95 -1.12
C ALA A 150 29.44 1.45 0.33
N ALA A 151 30.41 1.78 1.19
CA ALA A 151 30.39 1.39 2.60
C ALA A 151 29.20 1.99 3.40
N ALA A 152 28.63 3.10 2.93
CA ALA A 152 27.49 3.76 3.56
C ALA A 152 26.13 3.32 2.95
N ARG A 153 26.12 2.48 1.89
CA ARG A 153 24.91 1.99 1.20
C ARG A 153 24.46 0.65 1.76
N THR A 154 24.27 0.57 3.06
CA THR A 154 23.93 -0.66 3.78
C THR A 154 22.68 -0.47 4.64
N SER A 155 22.13 -1.55 5.16
CA SER A 155 20.97 -1.55 6.06
C SER A 155 21.21 -0.81 7.39
N ALA A 156 22.48 -0.59 7.77
CA ALA A 156 22.86 0.18 8.95
C ALA A 156 22.64 1.69 8.77
N ASN A 157 22.58 2.17 7.53
CA ASN A 157 22.31 3.59 7.22
C ASN A 157 20.79 3.82 7.10
N GLY A 158 20.14 4.20 8.20
CA GLY A 158 18.71 4.46 8.26
C GLY A 158 18.20 5.46 7.21
N PRO A 159 18.82 6.65 7.06
CA PRO A 159 18.49 7.60 6.00
C PRO A 159 18.53 7.01 4.59
N PHE A 160 19.56 6.22 4.27
CA PHE A 160 19.65 5.54 2.97
C PHE A 160 18.52 4.54 2.76
N VAL A 161 18.26 3.68 3.75
CA VAL A 161 17.16 2.71 3.70
C VAL A 161 15.81 3.40 3.51
N ARG A 162 15.57 4.55 4.18
CA ARG A 162 14.34 5.34 4.00
C ARG A 162 14.22 5.86 2.56
N GLU A 163 15.30 6.39 2.00
CA GLU A 163 15.30 6.90 0.63
C GLU A 163 15.04 5.78 -0.40
N VAL A 164 15.70 4.62 -0.23
CA VAL A 164 15.42 3.41 -1.05
C VAL A 164 13.95 2.99 -0.93
N THR A 165 13.36 3.05 0.27
CA THR A 165 11.94 2.71 0.47
C THR A 165 11.02 3.65 -0.31
N VAL A 166 11.26 4.97 -0.24
CA VAL A 166 10.48 5.96 -1.01
C VAL A 166 10.68 5.76 -2.52
N ARG A 167 11.92 5.49 -2.95
CA ARG A 167 12.23 5.18 -4.35
C ARG A 167 11.46 3.95 -4.84
N ASN A 168 11.45 2.89 -4.05
CA ASN A 168 10.71 1.66 -4.37
C ASN A 168 9.20 1.92 -4.51
N VAL A 169 8.61 2.72 -3.62
CA VAL A 169 7.19 3.12 -3.75
C VAL A 169 6.96 3.85 -5.07
N ARG A 170 7.79 4.84 -5.41
CA ARG A 170 7.65 5.59 -6.67
C ARG A 170 7.83 4.71 -7.91
N MET A 171 8.78 3.78 -7.88
CA MET A 171 8.96 2.81 -8.98
C MET A 171 7.75 1.88 -9.12
N ALA A 172 7.17 1.42 -8.00
CA ALA A 172 5.94 0.62 -8.05
C ALA A 172 4.75 1.41 -8.64
N LEU A 173 4.64 2.73 -8.37
CA LEU A 173 3.63 3.59 -9.00
C LEU A 173 3.84 3.70 -10.53
N SER A 174 5.10 3.82 -10.98
CA SER A 174 5.45 3.82 -12.42
C SER A 174 5.08 2.48 -13.06
N ASP A 175 5.52 1.38 -12.44
CA ASP A 175 5.24 0.01 -12.89
C ASP A 175 3.73 -0.26 -13.05
N ILE A 176 2.89 0.22 -12.12
CA ILE A 176 1.43 0.06 -12.21
C ILE A 176 0.92 0.75 -13.47
N ARG A 177 1.33 1.99 -13.73
CA ARG A 177 0.88 2.79 -14.88
C ARG A 177 1.40 2.24 -16.20
N GLU A 178 2.66 1.82 -16.24
CA GLU A 178 3.32 1.34 -17.47
C GLU A 178 2.89 -0.06 -17.88
N ARG A 179 2.53 -0.92 -16.91
CA ARG A 179 2.28 -2.34 -17.13
C ARG A 179 0.82 -2.74 -17.09
N SER A 180 -0.09 -1.83 -16.70
CA SER A 180 -1.53 -2.04 -16.71
C SER A 180 -2.25 -0.92 -17.47
N GLU A 181 -2.58 -1.16 -18.73
CA GLU A 181 -3.39 -0.26 -19.54
C GLU A 181 -4.77 0.02 -18.92
N ILE A 182 -5.33 -0.96 -18.20
CA ILE A 182 -6.61 -0.83 -17.50
C ILE A 182 -6.49 0.22 -16.40
N LEU A 183 -5.51 0.09 -15.50
CA LEU A 183 -5.34 1.01 -14.37
C LEU A 183 -4.93 2.41 -14.84
N GLU A 184 -4.05 2.52 -15.85
CA GLU A 184 -3.68 3.79 -16.46
C GLU A 184 -4.91 4.51 -17.06
N THR A 185 -5.76 3.77 -17.77
CA THR A 185 -6.98 4.32 -18.37
C THR A 185 -7.97 4.79 -17.30
N LEU A 186 -8.18 4.02 -16.24
CA LEU A 186 -9.03 4.40 -15.12
C LEU A 186 -8.51 5.65 -14.40
N GLU A 187 -7.19 5.74 -14.16
CA GLU A 187 -6.57 6.91 -13.54
C GLU A 187 -6.72 8.16 -14.43
N ARG A 188 -6.40 8.03 -15.72
CA ARG A 188 -6.51 9.14 -16.69
C ARG A 188 -7.94 9.66 -16.85
N SER A 189 -8.94 8.79 -16.75
CA SER A 189 -10.35 9.18 -16.77
C SER A 189 -10.85 9.82 -15.47
N GLY A 190 -10.04 9.78 -14.40
CA GLY A 190 -10.44 10.24 -13.07
C GLY A 190 -11.35 9.27 -12.32
N ALA A 191 -11.52 8.03 -12.81
CA ALA A 191 -12.31 7.00 -12.13
C ALA A 191 -11.62 6.47 -10.87
N ILE A 192 -10.29 6.44 -10.86
CA ILE A 192 -9.46 6.08 -9.71
C ILE A 192 -8.32 7.08 -9.51
N ARG A 193 -7.65 7.00 -8.35
CA ARG A 193 -6.30 7.57 -8.12
C ARG A 193 -5.33 6.47 -7.74
N ILE A 194 -4.06 6.66 -8.12
CA ILE A 194 -2.95 5.78 -7.76
C ILE A 194 -1.93 6.62 -7.00
N VAL A 195 -1.74 6.33 -5.71
CA VAL A 195 -0.91 7.15 -4.81
C VAL A 195 0.11 6.30 -4.06
N GLY A 196 1.24 6.90 -3.72
CA GLY A 196 2.23 6.33 -2.82
C GLY A 196 2.01 6.78 -1.39
N ALA A 197 2.43 5.96 -0.44
CA ALA A 197 2.45 6.33 0.97
C ALA A 197 3.60 5.66 1.70
N LEU A 198 4.05 6.28 2.79
CA LEU A 198 5.05 5.76 3.69
C LEU A 198 4.49 5.69 5.12
N TYR A 199 4.41 4.49 5.67
CA TYR A 199 4.03 4.24 7.05
C TYR A 199 5.26 4.24 7.94
N ASP A 200 5.23 4.97 9.01
CA ASP A 200 6.26 4.97 10.03
C ASP A 200 5.90 4.00 11.16
N VAL A 201 6.67 2.91 11.30
CA VAL A 201 6.43 1.88 12.33
C VAL A 201 6.74 2.34 13.75
N GLU A 202 7.40 3.49 13.92
CA GLU A 202 7.72 4.05 15.24
C GLU A 202 6.60 4.95 15.76
N THR A 203 5.97 5.71 14.87
CA THR A 203 4.95 6.70 15.24
C THR A 203 3.52 6.27 14.89
N GLY A 204 3.37 5.33 13.96
CA GLY A 204 2.07 4.94 13.41
C GLY A 204 1.51 5.90 12.36
N SER A 205 2.28 6.93 11.95
CA SER A 205 1.85 7.91 10.96
C SER A 205 2.00 7.39 9.53
N VAL A 206 1.10 7.83 8.65
CA VAL A 206 1.20 7.63 7.20
C VAL A 206 1.39 8.98 6.52
N GLU A 207 2.48 9.11 5.76
CA GLU A 207 2.76 10.23 4.87
C GLU A 207 2.38 9.82 3.45
N PHE A 208 1.41 10.52 2.83
CA PHE A 208 1.13 10.32 1.40
C PHE A 208 2.16 11.08 0.57
N LEU A 209 2.68 10.39 -0.44
CA LEU A 209 3.75 10.91 -1.31
C LEU A 209 3.11 11.48 -2.59
N ASP A 210 3.58 12.67 -2.97
CA ASP A 210 3.24 13.30 -4.25
C ASP A 210 3.90 12.59 -5.45
#